data_bc39148e54c390846d3f87f3abcd72d0
#
_entry.id   bc39148e54c390846d3f87f3abcd72d0
#
_cell.length_a   1.000
_cell.length_b   1.000
_cell.length_c   1.000
_cell.angle_alpha   90.00
_cell.angle_beta   90.00
_cell.angle_gamma   90.00
#
_symmetry.space_group_name_H-M   'P 1'
#
loop_
_entity.id
_entity.type
_entity.pdbx_description
1 polymer ?
#
loop_
_entity_poly.entity_id
_entity_poly.type
_entity_poly.pdbx_seq_one_letter_code
_entity_poly.pdbx_strand_id
1 'polypeptide(L)'
;MVSKWSLKFKLITLGVILSIAPLGVVAVSTFYQNRHMAGAAADGLSQLAHANLTNTVSGIRTMVATQNEVLQEAVISDLNVARRVMRDGGNLNIDFSETATWEAVNQYTKASTPIDLPHMTLGGEWLGQNADPGIPTPLVDEVKLLVGGTCTVFQRMNEAGDMLRVATNVEKLDKTRAIGTYIPAVNPDGQPNPVVSTLLARKTFHGRAYVVNDWYITVYEPVFNNDGDLIGALYFGVKQESTPAMREAL
;
A
#
# COMPACT_ATOMS: atom_id res chain seq x y z
N MET A 1 -26.36 73.46 -45.48
CA MET A 1 -25.16 74.27 -45.83
C MET A 1 -24.07 73.29 -46.33
N VAL A 2 -23.90 73.17 -47.65
CA VAL A 2 -22.81 72.37 -48.15
C VAL A 2 -21.58 73.25 -48.28
N SER A 3 -20.56 72.97 -47.37
CA SER A 3 -19.30 73.68 -47.30
C SER A 3 -18.63 73.69 -48.68
N LYS A 4 -18.34 74.93 -49.21
CA LYS A 4 -17.58 75.13 -50.46
C LYS A 4 -16.11 74.88 -50.27
N TRP A 5 -15.74 73.59 -50.05
CA TRP A 5 -14.32 73.19 -50.04
C TRP A 5 -13.77 73.32 -51.49
N SER A 6 -12.55 73.85 -51.61
CA SER A 6 -11.92 73.99 -52.94
C SER A 6 -11.67 72.56 -53.57
N LEU A 7 -11.73 72.49 -54.89
CA LEU A 7 -11.54 71.23 -55.64
C LEU A 7 -10.21 70.54 -55.26
N LYS A 8 -9.16 71.30 -54.97
CA LYS A 8 -7.87 70.79 -54.51
C LYS A 8 -7.97 70.08 -53.12
N PHE A 9 -8.73 70.67 -52.23
CA PHE A 9 -8.94 70.08 -50.91
C PHE A 9 -9.75 68.77 -50.98
N LYS A 10 -10.76 68.71 -51.81
CA LYS A 10 -11.56 67.51 -52.05
C LYS A 10 -10.71 66.38 -52.63
N LEU A 11 -9.83 66.67 -53.60
CA LEU A 11 -8.91 65.69 -54.20
C LEU A 11 -7.86 65.17 -53.20
N ILE A 12 -7.29 66.04 -52.36
CA ILE A 12 -6.33 65.66 -51.34
C ILE A 12 -7.00 64.77 -50.25
N THR A 13 -8.15 65.17 -49.77
CA THR A 13 -8.91 64.36 -48.75
C THR A 13 -9.35 63.02 -49.33
N LEU A 14 -9.77 62.94 -50.57
CA LEU A 14 -10.13 61.72 -51.27
C LEU A 14 -8.89 60.77 -51.38
N GLY A 15 -7.73 61.32 -51.75
CA GLY A 15 -6.47 60.55 -51.86
C GLY A 15 -5.99 60.04 -50.52
N VAL A 16 -6.08 60.87 -49.47
CA VAL A 16 -5.74 60.46 -48.14
C VAL A 16 -6.68 59.38 -47.61
N ILE A 17 -7.97 59.53 -47.81
CA ILE A 17 -8.95 58.49 -47.39
C ILE A 17 -8.71 57.19 -48.17
N LEU A 18 -8.44 57.24 -49.45
CA LEU A 18 -8.21 56.07 -50.32
C LEU A 18 -6.92 55.32 -49.87
N SER A 19 -5.94 56.03 -49.33
CA SER A 19 -4.66 55.45 -48.88
C SER A 19 -4.74 54.94 -47.45
N ILE A 20 -5.41 55.63 -46.55
CA ILE A 20 -5.45 55.29 -45.12
C ILE A 20 -6.55 54.26 -44.81
N ALA A 21 -7.69 54.32 -45.47
CA ALA A 21 -8.78 53.39 -45.19
C ALA A 21 -8.41 51.90 -45.39
N PRO A 22 -7.73 51.49 -46.49
CA PRO A 22 -7.29 50.11 -46.63
C PRO A 22 -6.29 49.67 -45.56
N LEU A 23 -5.34 50.57 -45.19
CA LEU A 23 -4.38 50.29 -44.11
C LEU A 23 -5.05 50.11 -42.77
N GLY A 24 -6.07 50.90 -42.46
CA GLY A 24 -6.90 50.75 -41.26
C GLY A 24 -7.65 49.42 -41.22
N VAL A 25 -8.23 49.01 -42.33
CA VAL A 25 -8.92 47.72 -42.46
C VAL A 25 -7.95 46.55 -42.25
N VAL A 26 -6.77 46.59 -42.87
CA VAL A 26 -5.72 45.57 -42.69
C VAL A 26 -5.26 45.52 -41.23
N ALA A 27 -4.98 46.68 -40.62
CA ALA A 27 -4.54 46.73 -39.22
C ALA A 27 -5.60 46.14 -38.26
N VAL A 28 -6.86 46.51 -38.45
CA VAL A 28 -7.96 45.96 -37.63
C VAL A 28 -8.15 44.47 -37.88
N SER A 29 -8.11 44.01 -39.11
CA SER A 29 -8.21 42.59 -39.46
C SER A 29 -7.07 41.79 -38.86
N THR A 30 -5.82 42.26 -38.98
CA THR A 30 -4.64 41.59 -38.38
C THR A 30 -4.72 41.54 -36.86
N PHE A 31 -5.21 42.62 -36.22
CA PHE A 31 -5.38 42.65 -34.76
C PHE A 31 -6.42 41.61 -34.29
N TYR A 32 -7.56 41.48 -35.00
CA TYR A 32 -8.57 40.46 -34.66
C TYR A 32 -8.04 39.05 -34.93
N GLN A 33 -7.36 38.82 -36.03
CA GLN A 33 -6.76 37.52 -36.35
C GLN A 33 -5.72 37.10 -35.31
N ASN A 34 -4.83 38.02 -34.92
CA ASN A 34 -3.81 37.73 -33.89
C ASN A 34 -4.44 37.40 -32.54
N ARG A 35 -5.51 38.09 -32.14
CA ARG A 35 -6.22 37.75 -30.91
C ARG A 35 -6.89 36.38 -30.97
N HIS A 36 -7.53 36.06 -32.09
CA HIS A 36 -8.14 34.74 -32.28
C HIS A 36 -7.10 33.63 -32.31
N MET A 37 -5.97 33.83 -32.96
CA MET A 37 -4.87 32.86 -32.97
C MET A 37 -4.23 32.69 -31.60
N ALA A 38 -4.01 33.77 -30.83
CA ALA A 38 -3.47 33.70 -29.47
C ALA A 38 -4.42 32.95 -28.53
N GLY A 39 -5.73 33.17 -28.64
CA GLY A 39 -6.73 32.41 -27.86
C GLY A 39 -6.72 30.92 -28.19
N ALA A 40 -6.79 30.59 -29.48
CA ALA A 40 -6.77 29.20 -29.94
C ALA A 40 -5.46 28.46 -29.56
N ALA A 41 -4.31 29.17 -29.60
CA ALA A 41 -3.03 28.61 -29.18
C ALA A 41 -2.98 28.37 -27.67
N ALA A 42 -3.53 29.29 -26.87
CA ALA A 42 -3.61 29.11 -25.40
C ALA A 42 -4.52 27.96 -25.02
N ASP A 43 -5.68 27.84 -25.67
CA ASP A 43 -6.62 26.71 -25.44
C ASP A 43 -6.02 25.38 -25.87
N GLY A 44 -5.34 25.35 -27.02
CA GLY A 44 -4.64 24.16 -27.52
C GLY A 44 -3.50 23.73 -26.58
N LEU A 45 -2.72 24.66 -26.06
CA LEU A 45 -1.65 24.38 -25.10
C LEU A 45 -2.22 23.86 -23.78
N SER A 46 -3.32 24.45 -23.30
CA SER A 46 -4.02 23.99 -22.08
C SER A 46 -4.56 22.57 -22.26
N GLN A 47 -5.20 22.27 -23.39
CA GLN A 47 -5.70 20.92 -23.69
C GLN A 47 -4.58 19.90 -23.78
N LEU A 48 -3.46 20.22 -24.43
CA LEU A 48 -2.28 19.35 -24.50
C LEU A 48 -1.67 19.11 -23.11
N ALA A 49 -1.56 20.15 -22.28
CA ALA A 49 -1.08 20.03 -20.93
C ALA A 49 -1.98 19.12 -20.09
N HIS A 50 -3.30 19.30 -20.15
CA HIS A 50 -4.26 18.43 -19.46
C HIS A 50 -4.22 16.99 -19.97
N ALA A 51 -4.15 16.78 -21.27
CA ALA A 51 -4.04 15.44 -21.85
C ALA A 51 -2.75 14.72 -21.42
N ASN A 52 -1.61 15.43 -21.45
CA ASN A 52 -0.32 14.89 -21.00
C ASN A 52 -0.34 14.54 -19.51
N LEU A 53 -0.87 15.43 -18.65
CA LEU A 53 -1.02 15.16 -17.23
C LEU A 53 -1.91 13.93 -16.97
N THR A 54 -3.05 13.84 -17.64
CA THR A 54 -3.98 12.71 -17.52
C THR A 54 -3.30 11.41 -17.93
N ASN A 55 -2.59 11.41 -19.06
CA ASN A 55 -1.87 10.23 -19.55
C ASN A 55 -0.73 9.82 -18.59
N THR A 56 0.02 10.80 -18.07
CA THR A 56 1.09 10.56 -17.10
C THR A 56 0.53 9.95 -15.81
N VAL A 57 -0.54 10.54 -15.25
CA VAL A 57 -1.18 10.02 -14.04
C VAL A 57 -1.75 8.62 -14.26
N SER A 58 -2.36 8.38 -15.42
CA SER A 58 -2.86 7.05 -15.78
C SER A 58 -1.72 6.03 -15.92
N GLY A 59 -0.62 6.42 -16.55
CA GLY A 59 0.58 5.58 -16.67
C GLY A 59 1.18 5.23 -15.31
N ILE A 60 1.31 6.20 -14.40
CA ILE A 60 1.79 5.98 -13.04
C ILE A 60 0.85 5.05 -12.28
N ARG A 61 -0.47 5.26 -12.37
CA ARG A 61 -1.45 4.36 -11.73
C ARG A 61 -1.32 2.92 -12.21
N THR A 62 -1.20 2.71 -13.51
CA THR A 62 -1.03 1.37 -14.09
C THR A 62 0.28 0.74 -13.62
N MET A 63 1.37 1.49 -13.63
CA MET A 63 2.67 1.02 -13.15
C MET A 63 2.61 0.59 -11.67
N VAL A 64 2.03 1.43 -10.79
CA VAL A 64 1.88 1.12 -9.37
C VAL A 64 0.99 -0.10 -9.16
N ALA A 65 -0.11 -0.23 -9.91
CA ALA A 65 -1.00 -1.39 -9.83
C ALA A 65 -0.28 -2.68 -10.23
N THR A 66 0.44 -2.66 -11.37
CA THR A 66 1.21 -3.82 -11.84
C THR A 66 2.32 -4.21 -10.86
N GLN A 67 3.04 -3.22 -10.30
CA GLN A 67 4.06 -3.51 -9.30
C GLN A 67 3.47 -4.13 -8.03
N ASN A 68 2.32 -3.63 -7.57
CA ASN A 68 1.63 -4.19 -6.41
C ASN A 68 1.19 -5.64 -6.67
N GLU A 69 0.70 -5.96 -7.87
CA GLU A 69 0.33 -7.32 -8.27
C GLU A 69 1.54 -8.27 -8.27
N VAL A 70 2.65 -7.87 -8.87
CA VAL A 70 3.90 -8.66 -8.87
C VAL A 70 4.41 -8.91 -7.45
N LEU A 71 4.34 -7.90 -6.57
CA LEU A 71 4.73 -8.05 -5.17
C LEU A 71 3.80 -8.99 -4.40
N GLN A 72 2.49 -8.92 -4.66
CA GLN A 72 1.54 -9.85 -4.06
C GLN A 72 1.81 -11.30 -4.50
N GLU A 73 2.09 -11.54 -5.77
CA GLU A 73 2.45 -12.87 -6.28
C GLU A 73 3.75 -13.39 -5.65
N ALA A 74 4.77 -12.53 -5.51
CA ALA A 74 6.02 -12.89 -4.84
C ALA A 74 5.78 -13.28 -3.38
N VAL A 75 5.02 -12.48 -2.63
CA VAL A 75 4.68 -12.74 -1.22
C VAL A 75 3.89 -14.05 -1.06
N ILE A 76 3.01 -14.39 -2.00
CA ILE A 76 2.29 -15.66 -2.04
C ILE A 76 3.26 -16.83 -2.31
N SER A 77 4.20 -16.66 -3.23
CA SER A 77 5.23 -17.65 -3.51
C SER A 77 6.11 -17.93 -2.29
N ASP A 78 6.51 -16.87 -1.58
CA ASP A 78 7.34 -16.97 -0.38
C ASP A 78 6.57 -17.60 0.79
N LEU A 79 5.25 -17.36 0.90
CA LEU A 79 4.41 -18.11 1.85
C LEU A 79 4.41 -19.63 1.56
N ASN A 80 4.50 -20.06 0.30
CA ASN A 80 4.61 -21.48 -0.02
C ASN A 80 5.90 -22.09 0.54
N VAL A 81 7.00 -21.31 0.57
CA VAL A 81 8.25 -21.74 1.24
C VAL A 81 8.02 -21.85 2.75
N ALA A 82 7.40 -20.82 3.38
CA ALA A 82 7.09 -20.87 4.80
C ALA A 82 6.19 -22.06 5.17
N ARG A 83 5.19 -22.37 4.33
CA ARG A 83 4.33 -23.55 4.50
C ARG A 83 5.10 -24.86 4.36
N ARG A 84 6.10 -24.92 3.49
CA ARG A 84 6.97 -26.10 3.36
C ARG A 84 7.81 -26.28 4.60
N VAL A 85 8.50 -25.22 5.07
CA VAL A 85 9.30 -25.24 6.30
C VAL A 85 8.45 -25.69 7.49
N MET A 86 7.22 -25.15 7.61
CA MET A 86 6.28 -25.55 8.65
C MET A 86 5.97 -27.06 8.60
N ARG A 87 5.69 -27.62 7.42
CA ARG A 87 5.41 -29.05 7.27
C ARG A 87 6.62 -29.93 7.54
N ASP A 88 7.78 -29.51 7.03
CA ASP A 88 9.04 -30.24 7.24
C ASP A 88 9.45 -30.23 8.74
N GLY A 89 9.08 -29.17 9.48
CA GLY A 89 9.22 -29.06 10.95
C GLY A 89 8.17 -29.81 11.77
N GLY A 90 7.17 -30.48 11.15
CA GLY A 90 6.19 -31.33 11.81
C GLY A 90 4.83 -30.67 12.07
N ASN A 91 4.52 -29.55 11.40
CA ASN A 91 3.30 -28.77 11.52
C ASN A 91 3.10 -28.06 12.87
N LEU A 92 2.28 -27.02 12.82
CA LEU A 92 1.85 -26.28 14.02
C LEU A 92 0.68 -27.01 14.69
N ASN A 93 0.70 -27.04 16.01
CA ASN A 93 -0.40 -27.57 16.84
C ASN A 93 -0.46 -26.85 18.18
N ILE A 94 -1.52 -27.10 18.95
CA ILE A 94 -1.68 -26.61 20.32
C ILE A 94 -1.51 -27.78 21.28
N ASP A 95 -0.61 -27.60 22.26
CA ASP A 95 -0.49 -28.49 23.40
C ASP A 95 -1.24 -27.87 24.60
N PHE A 96 -2.36 -28.50 24.96
CA PHE A 96 -3.21 -28.09 26.08
C PHE A 96 -2.73 -28.58 27.42
N SER A 97 -1.67 -29.41 27.47
CA SER A 97 -1.13 -29.93 28.73
C SER A 97 -0.32 -28.87 29.49
N GLU A 98 0.21 -27.89 28.80
CA GLU A 98 0.99 -26.79 29.35
C GLU A 98 0.51 -25.43 28.87
N THR A 99 0.66 -24.40 29.70
CA THR A 99 0.28 -23.03 29.41
C THR A 99 1.42 -22.07 29.68
N ALA A 100 1.47 -20.96 28.91
CA ALA A 100 2.38 -19.85 29.15
C ALA A 100 1.61 -18.55 29.33
N THR A 101 2.02 -17.73 30.30
CA THR A 101 1.48 -16.39 30.48
C THR A 101 2.15 -15.43 29.48
N TRP A 102 1.34 -14.68 28.75
CA TRP A 102 1.78 -13.66 27.80
C TRP A 102 1.32 -12.28 28.24
N GLU A 103 2.19 -11.29 28.10
CA GLU A 103 1.79 -9.87 28.07
C GLU A 103 1.29 -9.54 26.66
N ALA A 104 -0.03 -9.68 26.45
CA ALA A 104 -0.64 -9.44 25.15
C ALA A 104 -0.80 -7.94 24.90
N VAL A 105 0.00 -7.39 24.00
CA VAL A 105 0.03 -5.97 23.64
C VAL A 105 -0.74 -5.72 22.33
N ASN A 106 -1.80 -4.94 22.42
CA ASN A 106 -2.53 -4.53 21.22
C ASN A 106 -1.63 -3.72 20.27
N GLN A 107 -1.49 -4.16 19.02
CA GLN A 107 -0.55 -3.53 18.09
C GLN A 107 -0.90 -2.07 17.75
N TYR A 108 -2.17 -1.65 17.92
CA TYR A 108 -2.62 -0.27 17.64
C TYR A 108 -2.62 0.60 18.90
N THR A 109 -3.34 0.19 19.92
CA THR A 109 -3.53 1.01 21.13
C THR A 109 -2.35 0.93 22.10
N LYS A 110 -1.48 -0.08 21.96
CA LYS A 110 -0.38 -0.41 22.86
C LYS A 110 -0.82 -0.80 24.27
N ALA A 111 -2.13 -0.98 24.49
CA ALA A 111 -2.63 -1.52 25.75
C ALA A 111 -2.13 -2.96 25.93
N SER A 112 -1.67 -3.29 27.12
CA SER A 112 -1.21 -4.63 27.52
C SER A 112 -2.19 -5.28 28.46
N THR A 113 -2.38 -6.59 28.31
CA THR A 113 -3.22 -7.41 29.17
C THR A 113 -2.57 -8.79 29.32
N PRO A 114 -2.38 -9.31 30.54
CA PRO A 114 -1.89 -10.66 30.74
C PRO A 114 -2.94 -11.68 30.28
N ILE A 115 -2.48 -12.73 29.60
CA ILE A 115 -3.32 -13.85 29.14
C ILE A 115 -2.54 -15.16 29.23
N ASP A 116 -3.19 -16.20 29.69
CA ASP A 116 -2.65 -17.55 29.69
C ASP A 116 -3.12 -18.28 28.43
N LEU A 117 -2.18 -18.79 27.65
CA LEU A 117 -2.45 -19.55 26.45
C LEU A 117 -1.75 -20.91 26.49
N PRO A 118 -2.38 -21.98 25.97
CA PRO A 118 -1.70 -23.26 25.78
C PRO A 118 -0.51 -23.10 24.83
N HIS A 119 0.45 -24.01 24.93
CA HIS A 119 1.66 -23.93 24.11
C HIS A 119 1.36 -24.15 22.63
N MET A 120 1.76 -23.18 21.77
CA MET A 120 1.84 -23.40 20.34
C MET A 120 3.13 -24.15 20.02
N THR A 121 3.01 -25.32 19.40
CA THR A 121 4.13 -26.20 19.08
C THR A 121 4.36 -26.33 17.59
N LEU A 122 5.63 -26.62 17.22
CA LEU A 122 6.02 -27.05 15.89
C LEU A 122 6.64 -28.46 16.01
N GLY A 123 5.99 -29.45 15.40
CA GLY A 123 6.44 -30.84 15.53
C GLY A 123 6.44 -31.40 16.96
N GLY A 124 5.63 -30.82 17.83
CA GLY A 124 5.55 -31.15 19.27
C GLY A 124 6.47 -30.34 20.19
N GLU A 125 7.41 -29.57 19.62
CA GLU A 125 8.28 -28.68 20.40
C GLU A 125 7.65 -27.30 20.55
N TRP A 126 7.62 -26.76 21.77
CA TRP A 126 7.08 -25.43 22.03
C TRP A 126 7.91 -24.35 21.34
N LEU A 127 7.25 -23.41 20.66
CA LEU A 127 7.91 -22.28 19.97
C LEU A 127 8.59 -21.28 20.91
N GLY A 128 8.28 -21.35 22.22
CA GLY A 128 8.88 -20.50 23.25
C GLY A 128 8.37 -19.05 23.22
N GLN A 129 9.03 -18.21 24.02
CA GLN A 129 8.78 -16.76 24.11
C GLN A 129 10.07 -16.00 23.80
N ASN A 130 10.63 -16.20 22.62
CA ASN A 130 11.92 -15.62 22.25
C ASN A 130 11.78 -14.18 21.73
N ALA A 131 12.17 -13.19 22.54
CA ALA A 131 12.22 -11.77 22.16
C ALA A 131 13.58 -11.34 21.58
N ASP A 132 14.64 -12.16 21.74
CA ASP A 132 15.99 -11.84 21.29
C ASP A 132 16.21 -12.27 19.83
N PRO A 133 16.49 -11.36 18.88
CA PRO A 133 16.77 -11.72 17.50
C PRO A 133 18.11 -12.46 17.32
N GLY A 134 19.01 -12.41 18.31
CA GLY A 134 20.28 -13.16 18.31
C GLY A 134 20.09 -14.64 18.61
N ILE A 135 18.94 -15.05 19.15
CA ILE A 135 18.60 -16.45 19.42
C ILE A 135 17.71 -16.96 18.29
N PRO A 136 18.08 -18.05 17.58
CA PRO A 136 17.26 -18.60 16.51
C PRO A 136 15.87 -19.02 17.01
N THR A 137 14.84 -18.70 16.24
CA THR A 137 13.47 -19.19 16.43
C THR A 137 13.10 -20.09 15.25
N PRO A 138 12.74 -21.35 15.49
CA PRO A 138 12.36 -22.29 14.44
C PRO A 138 11.29 -21.71 13.52
N LEU A 139 11.27 -22.18 12.27
CA LEU A 139 10.39 -21.75 11.19
C LEU A 139 10.63 -20.32 10.72
N VAL A 140 10.47 -19.30 11.58
CA VAL A 140 10.46 -17.90 11.15
C VAL A 140 11.84 -17.41 10.67
N ASP A 141 12.92 -17.86 11.31
CA ASP A 141 14.27 -17.48 10.90
C ASP A 141 14.77 -18.32 9.73
N GLU A 142 14.36 -19.57 9.61
CA GLU A 142 14.64 -20.40 8.44
C GLU A 142 13.97 -19.81 7.19
N VAL A 143 12.72 -19.40 7.29
CA VAL A 143 12.02 -18.71 6.19
C VAL A 143 12.74 -17.41 5.83
N LYS A 144 13.17 -16.60 6.81
CA LYS A 144 13.98 -15.40 6.55
C LYS A 144 15.28 -15.70 5.81
N LEU A 145 15.92 -16.79 6.17
CA LEU A 145 17.18 -17.22 5.52
C LEU A 145 16.95 -17.66 4.06
N LEU A 146 15.84 -18.33 3.79
CA LEU A 146 15.55 -18.90 2.46
C LEU A 146 15.03 -17.86 1.46
N VAL A 147 14.14 -16.97 1.88
CA VAL A 147 13.42 -16.04 0.98
C VAL A 147 13.50 -14.56 1.40
N GLY A 148 14.14 -14.26 2.53
CA GLY A 148 14.12 -12.91 3.09
C GLY A 148 12.77 -12.57 3.72
N GLY A 149 12.44 -11.27 3.78
CA GLY A 149 11.16 -10.82 4.30
C GLY A 149 10.90 -11.14 5.78
N THR A 150 9.64 -11.04 6.18
CA THR A 150 9.23 -11.30 7.56
C THR A 150 8.22 -12.42 7.64
N CYS A 151 8.43 -13.34 8.59
CA CYS A 151 7.55 -14.46 8.87
C CYS A 151 7.07 -14.41 10.33
N THR A 152 5.83 -14.82 10.56
CA THR A 152 5.22 -14.86 11.90
C THR A 152 4.28 -16.05 12.03
N VAL A 153 4.32 -16.70 13.18
CA VAL A 153 3.28 -17.61 13.62
C VAL A 153 2.40 -16.87 14.62
N PHE A 154 1.11 -16.85 14.33
CA PHE A 154 0.09 -16.32 15.24
C PHE A 154 -0.66 -17.45 15.90
N GLN A 155 -1.02 -17.26 17.16
CA GLN A 155 -1.95 -18.09 17.91
C GLN A 155 -3.26 -17.34 18.13
N ARG A 156 -4.39 -18.01 17.90
CA ARG A 156 -5.70 -17.47 18.24
C ARG A 156 -5.86 -17.38 19.75
N MET A 157 -6.16 -16.18 20.26
CA MET A 157 -6.23 -15.92 21.70
C MET A 157 -7.59 -16.24 22.32
N ASN A 158 -8.67 -16.04 21.55
CA ASN A 158 -10.05 -16.06 22.08
C ASN A 158 -11.08 -16.35 20.97
N GLU A 159 -12.33 -16.41 21.35
CA GLU A 159 -13.44 -16.63 20.41
C GLU A 159 -13.64 -15.46 19.45
N ALA A 160 -13.33 -14.22 19.86
CA ALA A 160 -13.39 -13.06 18.99
C ALA A 160 -12.41 -13.14 17.82
N GLY A 161 -11.33 -13.93 17.97
CA GLY A 161 -10.35 -14.18 16.92
C GLY A 161 -9.11 -13.31 17.00
N ASP A 162 -8.85 -12.65 18.12
CA ASP A 162 -7.58 -11.92 18.32
C ASP A 162 -6.40 -12.85 18.08
N MET A 163 -5.36 -12.35 17.37
CA MET A 163 -4.21 -13.14 16.92
C MET A 163 -2.92 -12.66 17.56
N LEU A 164 -2.38 -13.46 18.51
CA LEU A 164 -1.11 -13.18 19.22
C LEU A 164 0.09 -13.65 18.40
N ARG A 165 1.13 -12.83 18.27
CA ARG A 165 2.43 -13.23 17.71
C ARG A 165 3.20 -14.07 18.73
N VAL A 166 3.27 -15.37 18.49
CA VAL A 166 4.00 -16.30 19.36
C VAL A 166 5.42 -16.57 18.88
N ALA A 167 5.65 -16.55 17.58
CA ALA A 167 6.99 -16.60 16.98
C ALA A 167 7.06 -15.64 15.80
N THR A 168 8.12 -14.83 15.72
CA THR A 168 8.25 -13.84 14.65
C THR A 168 9.70 -13.38 14.48
N ASN A 169 10.07 -13.02 13.25
CA ASN A 169 11.28 -12.26 12.98
C ASN A 169 10.99 -10.76 12.67
N VAL A 170 9.75 -10.31 12.87
CA VAL A 170 9.42 -8.87 12.85
C VAL A 170 10.01 -8.23 14.10
N GLU A 171 10.76 -7.16 13.90
CA GLU A 171 11.37 -6.40 15.00
C GLU A 171 10.54 -5.17 15.35
N LYS A 172 10.50 -4.85 16.66
CA LYS A 172 10.03 -3.56 17.17
C LYS A 172 11.08 -2.47 16.96
N LEU A 173 10.75 -1.22 17.32
CA LEU A 173 11.69 -0.09 17.23
C LEU A 173 12.92 -0.27 18.14
N ASP A 174 12.77 -0.98 19.26
CA ASP A 174 13.83 -1.33 20.21
C ASP A 174 14.72 -2.49 19.75
N LYS A 175 14.49 -2.99 18.52
CA LYS A 175 15.20 -4.11 17.91
C LYS A 175 14.95 -5.48 18.55
N THR A 176 14.01 -5.60 19.47
CA THR A 176 13.54 -6.90 19.95
C THR A 176 12.47 -7.47 19.04
N ARG A 177 12.27 -8.79 19.03
CA ARG A 177 11.19 -9.43 18.28
C ARG A 177 9.83 -8.97 18.80
N ALA A 178 8.88 -8.81 17.89
CA ALA A 178 7.54 -8.31 18.22
C ALA A 178 6.61 -9.40 18.82
N ILE A 179 7.15 -10.42 19.48
CA ILE A 179 6.34 -11.42 20.18
C ILE A 179 5.46 -10.76 21.24
N GLY A 180 4.36 -11.40 21.60
CA GLY A 180 3.39 -10.87 22.57
C GLY A 180 2.53 -9.72 22.01
N THR A 181 2.81 -9.17 20.82
CA THR A 181 1.88 -8.22 20.20
C THR A 181 0.76 -8.97 19.47
N TYR A 182 -0.45 -8.40 19.46
CA TYR A 182 -1.57 -9.06 18.79
C TYR A 182 -2.33 -8.16 17.82
N ILE A 183 -2.97 -8.80 16.83
CA ILE A 183 -3.93 -8.18 15.92
C ILE A 183 -5.31 -8.35 16.55
N PRO A 184 -6.01 -7.25 16.91
CA PRO A 184 -7.35 -7.36 17.47
C PRO A 184 -8.37 -7.67 16.38
N ALA A 185 -9.43 -8.37 16.74
CA ALA A 185 -10.57 -8.67 15.86
C ALA A 185 -11.34 -7.41 15.45
N VAL A 186 -11.30 -6.38 16.30
CA VAL A 186 -11.92 -5.08 16.06
C VAL A 186 -10.86 -3.99 16.12
N ASN A 187 -10.79 -3.18 15.09
CA ASN A 187 -9.87 -2.05 14.99
C ASN A 187 -10.28 -0.91 15.95
N PRO A 188 -9.38 0.05 16.24
CA PRO A 188 -9.70 1.20 17.12
C PRO A 188 -10.86 2.08 16.63
N ASP A 189 -11.19 2.05 15.35
CA ASP A 189 -12.33 2.75 14.74
C ASP A 189 -13.67 2.00 14.90
N GLY A 190 -13.66 0.84 15.58
CA GLY A 190 -14.82 -0.01 15.79
C GLY A 190 -15.17 -0.93 14.61
N GLN A 191 -14.40 -0.89 13.53
CA GLN A 191 -14.64 -1.79 12.39
C GLN A 191 -13.96 -3.15 12.58
N PRO A 192 -14.55 -4.25 12.04
CA PRO A 192 -13.89 -5.54 12.02
C PRO A 192 -12.51 -5.46 11.33
N ASN A 193 -11.50 -6.09 11.94
CA ASN A 193 -10.19 -6.15 11.32
C ASN A 193 -10.23 -7.06 10.08
N PRO A 194 -9.83 -6.59 8.89
CA PRO A 194 -9.96 -7.36 7.66
C PRO A 194 -9.11 -8.64 7.64
N VAL A 195 -7.92 -8.64 8.28
CA VAL A 195 -7.09 -9.83 8.40
C VAL A 195 -7.82 -10.88 9.24
N VAL A 196 -8.23 -10.52 10.46
CA VAL A 196 -8.89 -11.44 11.38
C VAL A 196 -10.21 -11.96 10.80
N SER A 197 -11.04 -11.07 10.23
CA SER A 197 -12.32 -11.46 9.61
C SER A 197 -12.13 -12.47 8.47
N THR A 198 -11.06 -12.31 7.66
CA THR A 198 -10.75 -13.23 6.58
C THR A 198 -10.30 -14.59 7.12
N LEU A 199 -9.45 -14.61 8.17
CA LEU A 199 -8.99 -15.84 8.81
C LEU A 199 -10.15 -16.60 9.47
N LEU A 200 -11.05 -15.90 10.16
CA LEU A 200 -12.26 -16.49 10.75
C LEU A 200 -13.21 -17.07 9.67
N ALA A 201 -13.24 -16.46 8.49
CA ALA A 201 -13.93 -17.00 7.32
C ALA A 201 -13.18 -18.18 6.66
N ARG A 202 -12.09 -18.68 7.28
CA ARG A 202 -11.25 -19.80 6.81
C ARG A 202 -10.60 -19.54 5.46
N LYS A 203 -10.30 -18.25 5.16
CA LYS A 203 -9.70 -17.80 3.92
C LYS A 203 -8.34 -17.18 4.16
N THR A 204 -7.49 -17.21 3.16
CA THR A 204 -6.20 -16.52 3.15
C THR A 204 -6.42 -15.04 2.86
N PHE A 205 -5.89 -14.16 3.71
CA PHE A 205 -5.85 -12.72 3.47
C PHE A 205 -4.64 -12.38 2.62
N HIS A 206 -4.86 -11.58 1.59
CA HIS A 206 -3.83 -10.98 0.75
C HIS A 206 -4.01 -9.48 0.74
N GLY A 207 -2.94 -8.73 0.93
CA GLY A 207 -3.04 -7.29 0.83
C GLY A 207 -2.02 -6.54 1.67
N ARG A 208 -2.25 -5.23 1.72
CA ARG A 208 -1.47 -4.33 2.55
C ARG A 208 -1.99 -4.37 3.98
N ALA A 209 -1.10 -4.57 4.95
CA ALA A 209 -1.45 -4.53 6.36
C ALA A 209 -0.42 -3.74 7.18
N TYR A 210 -0.89 -3.12 8.27
CA TYR A 210 -0.03 -2.50 9.27
C TYR A 210 0.51 -3.57 10.20
N VAL A 211 1.83 -3.72 10.27
CA VAL A 211 2.51 -4.74 11.05
C VAL A 211 3.43 -4.05 12.06
N VAL A 212 3.05 -4.10 13.32
CA VAL A 212 3.78 -3.57 14.49
C VAL A 212 4.03 -2.06 14.42
N ASN A 213 4.81 -1.58 13.45
CA ASN A 213 5.26 -0.19 13.33
C ASN A 213 5.36 0.31 11.88
N ASP A 214 4.93 -0.52 10.89
CA ASP A 214 5.10 -0.17 9.48
C ASP A 214 4.06 -0.84 8.57
N TRP A 215 4.02 -0.44 7.30
CA TRP A 215 3.17 -1.01 6.27
C TRP A 215 3.92 -2.08 5.48
N TYR A 216 3.26 -3.22 5.28
CA TYR A 216 3.77 -4.38 4.55
C TYR A 216 2.80 -4.83 3.47
N ILE A 217 3.34 -5.39 2.40
CA ILE A 217 2.61 -6.25 1.48
C ILE A 217 2.63 -7.65 2.10
N THR A 218 1.46 -8.21 2.35
CA THR A 218 1.32 -9.34 3.28
C THR A 218 0.40 -10.43 2.75
N VAL A 219 0.62 -11.62 3.29
CA VAL A 219 -0.31 -12.73 3.21
C VAL A 219 -0.42 -13.37 4.59
N TYR A 220 -1.65 -13.74 4.98
CA TYR A 220 -1.96 -14.46 6.21
C TYR A 220 -2.78 -15.68 5.86
N GLU A 221 -2.30 -16.86 6.21
CA GLU A 221 -2.96 -18.13 5.97
C GLU A 221 -3.48 -18.72 7.28
N PRO A 222 -4.76 -19.14 7.38
CA PRO A 222 -5.27 -19.76 8.58
C PRO A 222 -4.63 -21.13 8.80
N VAL A 223 -4.25 -21.40 10.05
CA VAL A 223 -3.73 -22.70 10.51
C VAL A 223 -4.79 -23.40 11.32
N PHE A 224 -5.00 -24.67 11.01
CA PHE A 224 -6.02 -25.51 11.66
C PHE A 224 -5.37 -26.69 12.39
N ASN A 225 -5.96 -27.11 13.51
CA ASN A 225 -5.61 -28.37 14.16
C ASN A 225 -6.20 -29.57 13.37
N ASN A 226 -5.96 -30.78 13.89
CA ASN A 226 -6.46 -32.01 13.27
C ASN A 226 -7.98 -32.13 13.32
N ASP A 227 -8.66 -31.45 14.25
CA ASP A 227 -10.11 -31.40 14.38
C ASP A 227 -10.75 -30.38 13.44
N GLY A 228 -9.93 -29.60 12.77
CA GLY A 228 -10.34 -28.56 11.83
C GLY A 228 -10.64 -27.21 12.49
N ASP A 229 -10.28 -27.00 13.75
CA ASP A 229 -10.44 -25.73 14.42
C ASP A 229 -9.33 -24.75 14.02
N LEU A 230 -9.68 -23.48 13.85
CA LEU A 230 -8.72 -22.42 13.61
C LEU A 230 -7.91 -22.16 14.89
N ILE A 231 -6.62 -22.53 14.89
CA ILE A 231 -5.71 -22.36 16.02
C ILE A 231 -4.82 -21.13 15.89
N GLY A 232 -4.69 -20.58 14.70
CA GLY A 232 -3.82 -19.43 14.45
C GLY A 232 -3.67 -19.10 12.99
N ALA A 233 -2.55 -18.44 12.64
CA ALA A 233 -2.21 -18.11 11.26
C ALA A 233 -0.71 -18.13 11.01
N LEU A 234 -0.32 -18.50 9.80
CA LEU A 234 1.01 -18.31 9.26
C LEU A 234 1.02 -17.03 8.42
N TYR A 235 1.95 -16.14 8.71
CA TYR A 235 2.12 -14.86 8.03
C TYR A 235 3.46 -14.81 7.31
N PHE A 236 3.42 -14.22 6.12
CA PHE A 236 4.61 -13.72 5.44
C PHE A 236 4.36 -12.31 4.91
N GLY A 237 5.40 -11.47 4.93
CA GLY A 237 5.29 -10.10 4.43
C GLY A 237 6.62 -9.45 4.11
N VAL A 238 6.57 -8.49 3.17
CA VAL A 238 7.70 -7.66 2.77
C VAL A 238 7.38 -6.21 3.08
N LYS A 239 8.31 -5.52 3.74
CA LYS A 239 8.14 -4.12 4.08
C LYS A 239 8.00 -3.28 2.80
N GLN A 240 6.99 -2.42 2.75
CA GLN A 240 6.66 -1.64 1.55
C GLN A 240 7.81 -0.74 1.08
N GLU A 241 8.57 -0.15 2.00
CA GLU A 241 9.74 0.70 1.70
C GLU A 241 10.97 -0.09 1.23
N SER A 242 10.99 -1.42 1.36
CA SER A 242 12.12 -2.25 0.97
C SER A 242 12.17 -2.55 -0.52
N THR A 243 11.13 -2.18 -1.28
CA THR A 243 11.09 -2.42 -2.72
C THR A 243 11.86 -1.34 -3.47
N PRO A 244 12.85 -1.71 -4.31
CA PRO A 244 13.70 -0.74 -5.03
C PRO A 244 12.90 0.30 -5.82
N ALA A 245 11.79 -0.12 -6.43
CA ALA A 245 10.92 0.72 -7.24
C ALA A 245 10.17 1.80 -6.44
N MET A 246 9.97 1.62 -5.12
CA MET A 246 9.37 2.66 -4.26
C MET A 246 10.39 3.64 -3.69
N ARG A 247 11.68 3.23 -3.60
CA ARG A 247 12.76 4.15 -3.18
C ARG A 247 13.09 5.21 -4.22
N GLU A 248 12.89 4.90 -5.50
CA GLU A 248 13.14 5.84 -6.61
C GLU A 248 11.95 6.78 -6.87
N ALA A 249 10.77 6.50 -6.30
CA ALA A 249 9.53 7.28 -6.49
C ALA A 249 9.23 8.25 -5.32
N LEU A 250 10.03 8.24 -4.25
CA LEU A 250 9.96 9.14 -3.09
C LEU A 250 11.10 10.14 -3.09
#